data_d54fcb6ca16a4495573ea4b74b588d99
#
_entry.id   d54fcb6ca16a4495573ea4b74b588d99
#
_cell.length_a   1.000
_cell.length_b   1.000
_cell.length_c   1.000
_cell.angle_alpha   90.00
_cell.angle_beta   90.00
_cell.angle_gamma   90.00
#
_symmetry.space_group_name_H-M   'P 1'
#
loop_
_entity.id
_entity.type
_entity.pdbx_description
1 polymer ?
#
loop_
_entity_poly.entity_id
_entity_poly.type
_entity_poly.pdbx_seq_one_letter_code
_entity_poly.pdbx_strand_id
1 'polypeptide(L)'
;MSTRIALATYERAPGLAPDDRMLIPALERLGIRAQPAIWSDRSTRWRDFDAVIIRSCWDYHIRFGEFEAWLAALDADAIPLWNPAPLVRWNADKRYLLDLAGRGVATVPTMIAMRGHADAVESLATAEGWDRFVIKPAISASGYETFALRTPLDDASRATIARVASLGAVLVQPFADEIARFGELSFTFFDGAFSHATVKRARVGEFRVQTEHGGTVDSIVVERALIDQAAAVVRALDVRPLYARVDGITRGDAFLLMELELIEPNVFMSYAEDAADRFARAIAQRLG
;
A
#
# COMPACT_ATOMS: atom_id res chain seq x y z
N MET A 1 1.32 34.32 2.55
CA MET A 1 1.16 33.65 1.21
C MET A 1 0.24 32.46 1.42
N SER A 2 -0.55 32.06 0.42
CA SER A 2 -1.41 30.86 0.53
C SER A 2 -0.55 29.62 0.43
N THR A 3 -0.68 28.67 1.37
CA THR A 3 0.02 27.39 1.38
C THR A 3 -0.30 26.59 0.12
N ARG A 4 0.73 26.03 -0.52
CA ARG A 4 0.65 25.28 -1.77
C ARG A 4 1.17 23.85 -1.57
N ILE A 5 0.34 22.86 -1.88
CA ILE A 5 0.69 21.43 -1.77
C ILE A 5 0.67 20.78 -3.14
N ALA A 6 1.70 19.99 -3.44
CA ALA A 6 1.66 19.07 -4.57
C ALA A 6 1.04 17.73 -4.15
N LEU A 7 0.04 17.28 -4.89
CA LEU A 7 -0.48 15.92 -4.82
C LEU A 7 0.18 15.14 -5.95
N ALA A 8 1.21 14.36 -5.61
CA ALA A 8 1.99 13.64 -6.60
C ALA A 8 1.17 12.52 -7.25
N THR A 9 1.23 12.46 -8.57
CA THR A 9 0.49 11.53 -9.42
C THR A 9 1.39 11.02 -10.56
N TYR A 10 0.84 10.22 -11.47
CA TYR A 10 1.54 9.66 -12.61
C TYR A 10 0.87 10.04 -13.94
N GLU A 11 1.55 9.72 -15.05
CA GLU A 11 1.14 10.14 -16.39
C GLU A 11 -0.24 9.63 -16.83
N ARG A 12 -0.67 8.44 -16.33
CA ARG A 12 -1.99 7.88 -16.66
C ARG A 12 -3.15 8.50 -15.87
N ALA A 13 -2.84 9.22 -14.80
CA ALA A 13 -3.84 9.96 -14.01
C ALA A 13 -3.32 11.39 -13.71
N PRO A 14 -3.05 12.23 -14.73
CA PRO A 14 -2.42 13.53 -14.55
C PRO A 14 -3.25 14.48 -13.67
N GLY A 15 -4.55 14.27 -13.58
CA GLY A 15 -5.48 15.00 -12.70
C GLY A 15 -5.85 14.22 -11.44
N LEU A 16 -5.03 13.26 -10.97
CA LEU A 16 -5.28 12.30 -9.88
C LEU A 16 -6.36 11.25 -10.22
N ALA A 17 -6.34 10.17 -9.48
CA ALA A 17 -7.43 9.21 -9.46
C ALA A 17 -8.73 9.84 -8.93
N PRO A 18 -9.91 9.33 -9.32
CA PRO A 18 -11.20 9.92 -8.92
C PRO A 18 -11.37 10.12 -7.42
N ASP A 19 -10.94 9.15 -6.61
CA ASP A 19 -11.02 9.21 -5.15
C ASP A 19 -10.10 10.32 -4.59
N ASP A 20 -8.86 10.40 -5.07
CA ASP A 20 -7.88 11.41 -4.63
C ASP A 20 -8.28 12.86 -5.00
N ARG A 21 -9.05 13.04 -6.08
CA ARG A 21 -9.57 14.38 -6.47
C ARG A 21 -10.48 15.00 -5.43
N MET A 22 -11.14 14.20 -4.60
CA MET A 22 -12.02 14.68 -3.53
C MET A 22 -11.25 15.51 -2.49
N LEU A 23 -9.93 15.30 -2.39
CA LEU A 23 -9.09 16.02 -1.44
C LEU A 23 -8.89 17.50 -1.82
N ILE A 24 -8.89 17.82 -3.12
CA ILE A 24 -8.67 19.22 -3.59
C ILE A 24 -9.70 20.18 -3.01
N PRO A 25 -11.03 20.02 -3.24
CA PRO A 25 -12.01 20.93 -2.68
C PRO A 25 -12.06 20.90 -1.14
N ALA A 26 -11.69 19.79 -0.50
CA ALA A 26 -11.60 19.73 0.95
C ALA A 26 -10.46 20.60 1.50
N LEU A 27 -9.30 20.62 0.85
CA LEU A 27 -8.17 21.49 1.19
C LEU A 27 -8.46 22.96 0.88
N GLU A 28 -9.13 23.25 -0.25
CA GLU A 28 -9.53 24.61 -0.61
C GLU A 28 -10.43 25.25 0.44
N ARG A 29 -11.37 24.48 1.04
CA ARG A 29 -12.20 24.97 2.17
C ARG A 29 -11.38 25.38 3.39
N LEU A 30 -10.17 24.85 3.54
CA LEU A 30 -9.23 25.22 4.61
C LEU A 30 -8.20 26.29 4.18
N GLY A 31 -8.37 26.88 2.99
CA GLY A 31 -7.47 27.90 2.46
C GLY A 31 -6.15 27.36 1.92
N ILE A 32 -6.02 26.03 1.73
CA ILE A 32 -4.84 25.35 1.23
C ILE A 32 -5.02 25.09 -0.27
N ARG A 33 -4.07 25.54 -1.09
CA ARG A 33 -4.06 25.27 -2.52
C ARG A 33 -3.35 23.94 -2.79
N ALA A 34 -4.10 22.97 -3.26
CA ALA A 34 -3.55 21.67 -3.67
C ALA A 34 -3.67 21.50 -5.18
N GLN A 35 -2.63 21.00 -5.81
CA GLN A 35 -2.64 20.71 -7.24
C GLN A 35 -1.96 19.39 -7.57
N PRO A 36 -2.45 18.65 -8.57
CA PRO A 36 -1.77 17.49 -9.10
C PRO A 36 -0.41 17.87 -9.69
N ALA A 37 0.59 16.99 -9.48
CA ALA A 37 1.91 17.12 -10.09
C ALA A 37 2.43 15.73 -10.46
N ILE A 38 2.78 15.52 -11.73
CA ILE A 38 3.29 14.23 -12.19
C ILE A 38 4.70 14.05 -11.64
N TRP A 39 4.94 12.97 -10.86
CA TRP A 39 6.20 12.74 -10.16
C TRP A 39 7.40 12.60 -11.12
N SER A 40 7.18 12.07 -12.31
CA SER A 40 8.20 11.85 -13.34
C SER A 40 8.41 13.03 -14.29
N ASP A 41 7.58 14.08 -14.19
CA ASP A 41 7.72 15.26 -15.04
C ASP A 41 8.87 16.15 -14.56
N ARG A 42 9.95 16.17 -15.35
CA ARG A 42 11.16 16.98 -15.07
C ARG A 42 10.92 18.49 -15.13
N SER A 43 9.80 18.94 -15.70
CA SER A 43 9.43 20.36 -15.73
C SER A 43 8.77 20.84 -14.43
N THR A 44 8.34 19.91 -13.58
CA THR A 44 7.72 20.23 -12.29
C THR A 44 8.73 20.90 -11.35
N ARG A 45 8.40 22.10 -10.91
CA ARG A 45 9.21 22.90 -9.98
C ARG A 45 8.79 22.58 -8.54
N TRP A 46 9.32 21.48 -8.00
CA TRP A 46 8.96 20.99 -6.66
C TRP A 46 9.18 22.01 -5.54
N ARG A 47 10.19 22.89 -5.68
CA ARG A 47 10.48 23.98 -4.73
C ARG A 47 9.38 25.06 -4.66
N ASP A 48 8.41 25.06 -5.56
CA ASP A 48 7.28 25.98 -5.54
C ASP A 48 6.17 25.50 -4.58
N PHE A 49 6.34 24.34 -3.93
CA PHE A 49 5.39 23.75 -2.99
C PHE A 49 5.94 23.72 -1.57
N ASP A 50 5.06 23.98 -0.60
CA ASP A 50 5.37 23.90 0.83
C ASP A 50 5.43 22.45 1.33
N ALA A 51 4.75 21.53 0.64
CA ALA A 51 4.82 20.09 0.88
C ALA A 51 4.38 19.29 -0.34
N VAL A 52 4.85 18.03 -0.39
CA VAL A 52 4.46 17.01 -1.37
C VAL A 52 3.77 15.87 -0.66
N ILE A 53 2.66 15.39 -1.20
CA ILE A 53 1.93 14.21 -0.73
C ILE A 53 1.80 13.25 -1.90
N ILE A 54 2.32 12.03 -1.75
CA ILE A 54 2.16 10.99 -2.77
C ILE A 54 0.71 10.49 -2.74
N ARG A 55 0.06 10.49 -3.91
CA ARG A 55 -1.31 10.00 -4.03
C ARG A 55 -1.44 8.92 -5.11
N SER A 56 -1.59 9.28 -6.36
CA SER A 56 -1.86 8.33 -7.45
C SER A 56 -0.58 7.95 -8.23
N CYS A 57 0.54 7.63 -7.55
CA CYS A 57 1.81 7.25 -8.21
C CYS A 57 1.89 5.74 -8.49
N TRP A 58 0.86 5.17 -9.12
CA TRP A 58 0.67 3.71 -9.24
C TRP A 58 1.64 2.99 -10.16
N ASP A 59 2.56 3.70 -10.79
CA ASP A 59 3.64 3.15 -11.63
C ASP A 59 5.00 3.09 -10.93
N TYR A 60 5.12 3.54 -9.68
CA TYR A 60 6.41 3.66 -8.98
C TYR A 60 7.17 2.33 -8.94
N HIS A 61 6.47 1.21 -8.76
CA HIS A 61 7.07 -0.12 -8.59
C HIS A 61 7.71 -0.66 -9.89
N ILE A 62 7.19 -0.29 -11.07
CA ILE A 62 7.77 -0.67 -12.36
C ILE A 62 8.87 0.29 -12.83
N ARG A 63 8.96 1.47 -12.21
CA ARG A 63 9.97 2.52 -12.47
C ARG A 63 10.74 2.86 -11.20
N PHE A 64 10.96 1.87 -10.33
CA PHE A 64 11.43 2.10 -8.96
C PHE A 64 12.75 2.89 -8.89
N GLY A 65 13.71 2.66 -9.78
CA GLY A 65 14.96 3.43 -9.80
C GLY A 65 14.75 4.92 -10.11
N GLU A 66 13.80 5.28 -10.97
CA GLU A 66 13.45 6.68 -11.25
C GLU A 66 12.71 7.32 -10.07
N PHE A 67 11.82 6.54 -9.44
CA PHE A 67 11.09 6.98 -8.26
C PHE A 67 12.03 7.24 -7.07
N GLU A 68 13.02 6.38 -6.83
CA GLU A 68 14.09 6.60 -5.86
C GLU A 68 14.90 7.87 -6.15
N ALA A 69 15.25 8.11 -7.40
CA ALA A 69 15.97 9.32 -7.80
C ALA A 69 15.13 10.58 -7.55
N TRP A 70 13.82 10.51 -7.77
CA TRP A 70 12.90 11.61 -7.45
C TRP A 70 12.80 11.85 -5.94
N LEU A 71 12.67 10.81 -5.11
CA LEU A 71 12.70 10.94 -3.64
C LEU A 71 14.00 11.58 -3.15
N ALA A 72 15.14 11.15 -3.72
CA ALA A 72 16.44 11.71 -3.38
C ALA A 72 16.56 13.20 -3.79
N ALA A 73 15.93 13.61 -4.90
CA ALA A 73 15.90 15.00 -5.31
C ALA A 73 15.06 15.86 -4.36
N LEU A 74 13.90 15.36 -3.89
CA LEU A 74 13.09 16.06 -2.88
C LEU A 74 13.87 16.22 -1.56
N ASP A 75 14.57 15.17 -1.11
CA ASP A 75 15.42 15.22 0.09
C ASP A 75 16.56 16.26 -0.08
N ALA A 76 17.27 16.25 -1.22
CA ALA A 76 18.38 17.18 -1.51
C ALA A 76 17.92 18.65 -1.55
N ASP A 77 16.70 18.87 -1.99
CA ASP A 77 16.07 20.19 -2.06
C ASP A 77 15.37 20.59 -0.76
N ALA A 78 15.42 19.73 0.28
CA ALA A 78 14.74 19.89 1.56
C ALA A 78 13.22 20.16 1.44
N ILE A 79 12.58 19.55 0.43
CA ILE A 79 11.15 19.69 0.19
C ILE A 79 10.39 18.69 1.09
N PRO A 80 9.50 19.15 1.96
CA PRO A 80 8.75 18.26 2.84
C PRO A 80 7.92 17.24 2.06
N LEU A 81 8.16 15.96 2.27
CA LEU A 81 7.35 14.86 1.75
C LEU A 81 6.55 14.20 2.89
N TRP A 82 5.26 14.03 2.71
CA TRP A 82 4.38 13.35 3.67
C TRP A 82 3.66 12.17 3.00
N ASN A 83 3.95 10.95 3.34
CA ASN A 83 4.85 10.37 4.34
C ASN A 83 6.33 10.62 3.97
N PRO A 84 7.25 10.74 4.95
CA PRO A 84 8.62 11.11 4.66
C PRO A 84 9.37 10.03 3.86
N ALA A 85 10.37 10.45 3.05
CA ALA A 85 11.08 9.57 2.13
C ALA A 85 11.70 8.32 2.76
N PRO A 86 12.27 8.34 3.98
CA PRO A 86 12.74 7.10 4.63
C PRO A 86 11.62 6.10 4.88
N LEU A 87 10.43 6.56 5.26
CA LEU A 87 9.25 5.71 5.47
C LEU A 87 8.74 5.12 4.15
N VAL A 88 8.72 5.94 3.09
CA VAL A 88 8.36 5.52 1.72
C VAL A 88 9.31 4.43 1.23
N ARG A 89 10.62 4.62 1.36
CA ARG A 89 11.65 3.65 0.97
C ARG A 89 11.52 2.32 1.70
N TRP A 90 11.32 2.38 3.02
CA TRP A 90 11.11 1.18 3.84
C TRP A 90 9.84 0.43 3.41
N ASN A 91 8.75 1.14 3.17
CA ASN A 91 7.46 0.54 2.80
C ASN A 91 7.41 0.03 1.36
N ALA A 92 8.27 0.53 0.45
CA ALA A 92 8.33 0.06 -0.93
C ALA A 92 8.73 -1.41 -1.04
N ASP A 93 9.54 -1.92 -0.13
CA ASP A 93 9.95 -3.32 -0.07
C ASP A 93 9.11 -4.09 0.97
N LYS A 94 8.27 -5.00 0.52
CA LYS A 94 7.34 -5.77 1.36
C LYS A 94 8.01 -6.65 2.42
N ARG A 95 9.35 -6.72 2.46
CA ARG A 95 10.09 -7.31 3.58
C ARG A 95 9.82 -6.59 4.89
N TYR A 96 9.26 -5.37 4.86
CA TYR A 96 8.77 -4.69 6.06
C TYR A 96 7.77 -5.53 6.87
N LEU A 97 7.10 -6.50 6.25
CA LEU A 97 6.21 -7.42 6.98
C LEU A 97 6.97 -8.25 8.02
N LEU A 98 8.23 -8.64 7.71
CA LEU A 98 9.09 -9.35 8.67
C LEU A 98 9.52 -8.42 9.82
N ASP A 99 9.82 -7.16 9.51
CA ASP A 99 10.18 -6.17 10.54
C ASP A 99 8.99 -5.93 11.47
N LEU A 100 7.78 -5.78 10.93
CA LEU A 100 6.56 -5.61 11.72
C LEU A 100 6.24 -6.85 12.58
N ALA A 101 6.40 -8.05 12.00
CA ALA A 101 6.26 -9.29 12.77
C ALA A 101 7.27 -9.37 13.93
N GLY A 102 8.52 -8.96 13.70
CA GLY A 102 9.56 -8.83 14.73
C GLY A 102 9.22 -7.80 15.82
N ARG A 103 8.37 -6.82 15.52
CA ARG A 103 7.84 -5.83 16.48
C ARG A 103 6.55 -6.29 17.18
N GLY A 104 6.14 -7.54 16.96
CA GLY A 104 4.95 -8.14 17.58
C GLY A 104 3.62 -7.86 16.87
N VAL A 105 3.65 -7.34 15.64
CA VAL A 105 2.44 -7.22 14.80
C VAL A 105 2.07 -8.61 14.27
N ALA A 106 0.81 -9.01 14.45
CA ALA A 106 0.30 -10.25 13.86
C ALA A 106 0.18 -10.10 12.34
N THR A 107 0.98 -10.86 11.59
CA THR A 107 1.00 -10.85 10.13
C THR A 107 0.60 -12.20 9.57
N VAL A 108 0.14 -12.23 8.32
CA VAL A 108 0.10 -13.49 7.56
C VAL A 108 1.54 -14.02 7.47
N PRO A 109 1.79 -15.33 7.74
CA PRO A 109 3.12 -15.90 7.66
C PRO A 109 3.79 -15.54 6.33
N THR A 110 5.00 -15.02 6.39
CA THR A 110 5.71 -14.51 5.21
C THR A 110 7.13 -15.04 5.19
N MET A 111 7.51 -15.68 4.10
CA MET A 111 8.87 -16.15 3.82
C MET A 111 9.44 -15.35 2.65
N ILE A 112 10.77 -15.27 2.56
CA ILE A 112 11.46 -14.54 1.49
C ILE A 112 12.42 -15.48 0.76
N ALA A 113 12.24 -15.60 -0.55
CA ALA A 113 13.27 -16.11 -1.45
C ALA A 113 14.03 -14.94 -2.06
N MET A 114 15.36 -14.99 -1.98
CA MET A 114 16.21 -13.92 -2.50
C MET A 114 16.21 -13.91 -4.03
N ARG A 115 16.54 -12.79 -4.64
CA ARG A 115 16.66 -12.66 -6.09
C ARG A 115 17.53 -13.76 -6.68
N GLY A 116 17.04 -14.44 -7.71
CA GLY A 116 17.75 -15.53 -8.39
C GLY A 116 17.63 -16.91 -7.71
N HIS A 117 17.04 -16.99 -6.50
CA HIS A 117 16.86 -18.25 -5.77
C HIS A 117 15.42 -18.79 -5.94
N ALA A 118 15.04 -19.05 -7.19
CA ALA A 118 13.71 -19.60 -7.52
C ALA A 118 13.48 -20.97 -6.88
N ASP A 119 14.53 -21.79 -6.75
CA ASP A 119 14.53 -23.10 -6.12
C ASP A 119 14.17 -23.07 -4.62
N ALA A 120 14.45 -21.97 -3.95
CA ALA A 120 14.10 -21.81 -2.54
C ALA A 120 12.58 -21.70 -2.32
N VAL A 121 11.81 -21.22 -3.30
CA VAL A 121 10.37 -20.96 -3.13
C VAL A 121 9.58 -22.23 -2.81
N GLU A 122 9.81 -23.33 -3.57
CA GLU A 122 9.16 -24.63 -3.33
C GLU A 122 9.58 -25.22 -1.99
N SER A 123 10.87 -25.10 -1.66
CA SER A 123 11.42 -25.59 -0.39
C SER A 123 10.80 -24.85 0.81
N LEU A 124 10.63 -23.53 0.73
CA LEU A 124 10.00 -22.71 1.76
C LEU A 124 8.53 -23.10 1.96
N ALA A 125 7.75 -23.19 0.89
CA ALA A 125 6.35 -23.57 0.97
C ALA A 125 6.17 -25.00 1.54
N THR A 126 7.04 -25.92 1.14
CA THR A 126 7.01 -27.32 1.62
C THR A 126 7.40 -27.43 3.10
N ALA A 127 8.42 -26.68 3.54
CA ALA A 127 8.86 -26.66 4.94
C ALA A 127 7.76 -26.16 5.88
N GLU A 128 6.95 -25.21 5.42
CA GLU A 128 5.81 -24.66 6.16
C GLU A 128 4.52 -25.49 5.99
N GLY A 129 4.53 -26.55 5.17
CA GLY A 129 3.37 -27.39 4.91
C GLY A 129 2.27 -26.72 4.10
N TRP A 130 2.59 -25.74 3.25
CA TRP A 130 1.61 -25.00 2.46
C TRP A 130 1.32 -25.70 1.12
N ASP A 131 0.20 -26.39 1.02
CA ASP A 131 -0.29 -27.00 -0.23
C ASP A 131 -0.66 -25.95 -1.28
N ARG A 132 -1.12 -24.78 -0.82
CA ARG A 132 -1.44 -23.62 -1.65
C ARG A 132 -0.76 -22.40 -1.07
N PHE A 133 -0.10 -21.65 -1.93
CA PHE A 133 0.62 -20.46 -1.52
C PHE A 133 0.60 -19.38 -2.61
N VAL A 134 0.92 -18.16 -2.22
CA VAL A 134 1.00 -17.00 -3.11
C VAL A 134 2.44 -16.54 -3.17
N ILE A 135 2.89 -16.20 -4.37
CA ILE A 135 4.16 -15.50 -4.59
C ILE A 135 3.91 -14.11 -5.17
N LYS A 136 4.74 -13.16 -4.78
CA LYS A 136 4.74 -11.79 -5.33
C LYS A 136 6.14 -11.18 -5.21
N PRO A 137 6.53 -10.23 -6.10
CA PRO A 137 7.77 -9.49 -5.93
C PRO A 137 7.75 -8.69 -4.62
N ALA A 138 8.90 -8.52 -3.98
CA ALA A 138 9.02 -7.70 -2.78
C ALA A 138 8.67 -6.22 -3.06
N ILE A 139 9.01 -5.71 -4.25
CA ILE A 139 8.60 -4.37 -4.72
C ILE A 139 7.51 -4.58 -5.77
N SER A 140 6.27 -4.32 -5.40
CA SER A 140 5.10 -4.50 -6.27
C SER A 140 3.89 -3.72 -5.75
N ALA A 141 2.97 -3.38 -6.64
CA ALA A 141 1.68 -2.77 -6.33
C ALA A 141 0.57 -3.38 -7.20
N SER A 142 -0.70 -3.16 -6.87
CA SER A 142 -1.88 -3.56 -7.67
C SER A 142 -1.89 -5.04 -8.09
N GLY A 143 -1.34 -5.95 -7.28
CA GLY A 143 -1.27 -7.38 -7.62
C GLY A 143 -0.31 -7.72 -8.78
N TYR A 144 0.59 -6.79 -9.13
CA TYR A 144 1.61 -7.01 -10.17
C TYR A 144 2.43 -8.26 -9.87
N GLU A 145 2.54 -9.17 -10.87
CA GLU A 145 3.30 -10.42 -10.79
C GLU A 145 2.97 -11.28 -9.54
N THR A 146 1.70 -11.27 -9.12
CA THR A 146 1.19 -12.04 -7.98
C THR A 146 0.47 -13.29 -8.49
N PHE A 147 0.93 -14.47 -8.04
CA PHE A 147 0.45 -15.78 -8.50
C PHE A 147 0.12 -16.69 -7.32
N ALA A 148 -1.02 -17.39 -7.43
CA ALA A 148 -1.36 -18.49 -6.54
C ALA A 148 -0.86 -19.81 -7.15
N LEU A 149 -0.11 -20.58 -6.37
CA LEU A 149 0.53 -21.83 -6.78
C LEU A 149 0.13 -22.97 -5.83
N ARG A 150 0.41 -24.20 -6.25
CA ARG A 150 0.16 -25.42 -5.47
C ARG A 150 1.40 -26.32 -5.46
N THR A 151 1.63 -27.00 -4.34
CA THR A 151 2.62 -28.09 -4.26
C THR A 151 1.96 -29.44 -4.60
N PRO A 152 2.69 -30.38 -5.29
CA PRO A 152 4.00 -30.17 -5.92
C PRO A 152 3.88 -29.24 -7.14
N LEU A 153 4.97 -28.49 -7.41
CA LEU A 153 5.01 -27.58 -8.55
C LEU A 153 5.11 -28.33 -9.88
N ASP A 154 4.38 -27.87 -10.88
CA ASP A 154 4.59 -28.24 -12.28
C ASP A 154 5.61 -27.32 -12.96
N ASP A 155 5.99 -27.63 -14.20
CA ASP A 155 6.99 -26.88 -14.96
C ASP A 155 6.54 -25.44 -15.24
N ALA A 156 5.24 -25.21 -15.45
CA ALA A 156 4.69 -23.87 -15.68
C ALA A 156 4.80 -23.01 -14.41
N SER A 157 4.52 -23.59 -13.24
CA SER A 157 4.70 -22.93 -11.95
C SER A 157 6.17 -22.60 -11.68
N ARG A 158 7.12 -23.53 -11.98
CA ARG A 158 8.56 -23.28 -11.85
C ARG A 158 9.03 -22.16 -12.78
N ALA A 159 8.55 -22.12 -14.02
CA ALA A 159 8.86 -21.03 -14.95
C ALA A 159 8.32 -19.68 -14.45
N THR A 160 7.11 -19.67 -13.87
CA THR A 160 6.52 -18.48 -13.25
C THR A 160 7.37 -17.98 -12.08
N ILE A 161 7.78 -18.87 -11.16
CA ILE A 161 8.65 -18.53 -10.03
C ILE A 161 9.99 -17.96 -10.53
N ALA A 162 10.62 -18.60 -11.52
CA ALA A 162 11.89 -18.15 -12.09
C ALA A 162 11.76 -16.72 -12.67
N ARG A 163 10.67 -16.42 -13.36
CA ARG A 163 10.37 -15.09 -13.89
C ARG A 163 10.20 -14.06 -12.76
N VAL A 164 9.41 -14.35 -11.74
CA VAL A 164 9.20 -13.44 -10.61
C VAL A 164 10.52 -13.22 -9.85
N ALA A 165 11.31 -14.28 -9.61
CA ALA A 165 12.60 -14.20 -8.93
C ALA A 165 13.67 -13.43 -9.72
N SER A 166 13.52 -13.29 -11.04
CA SER A 166 14.40 -12.45 -11.84
C SER A 166 14.20 -10.95 -11.60
N LEU A 167 12.99 -10.55 -11.20
CA LEU A 167 12.64 -9.15 -10.90
C LEU A 167 13.25 -8.68 -9.58
N GLY A 168 13.31 -9.54 -8.57
CA GLY A 168 13.80 -9.17 -7.24
C GLY A 168 13.63 -10.29 -6.22
N ALA A 169 13.64 -9.95 -4.94
CA ALA A 169 13.24 -10.86 -3.88
C ALA A 169 11.74 -11.20 -4.02
N VAL A 170 11.37 -12.42 -3.64
CA VAL A 170 10.02 -12.97 -3.76
C VAL A 170 9.45 -13.20 -2.37
N LEU A 171 8.29 -12.65 -2.09
CA LEU A 171 7.48 -13.05 -0.94
C LEU A 171 6.75 -14.35 -1.26
N VAL A 172 6.76 -15.26 -0.28
CA VAL A 172 6.03 -16.52 -0.30
C VAL A 172 5.12 -16.52 0.93
N GLN A 173 3.81 -16.63 0.72
CA GLN A 173 2.80 -16.59 1.77
C GLN A 173 1.79 -17.72 1.59
N PRO A 174 1.19 -18.28 2.66
CA PRO A 174 0.10 -19.25 2.49
C PRO A 174 -1.06 -18.59 1.73
N PHE A 175 -1.79 -19.40 0.98
CA PHE A 175 -3.02 -18.93 0.35
C PHE A 175 -4.07 -18.66 1.43
N ALA A 176 -4.64 -17.47 1.45
CA ALA A 176 -5.63 -17.04 2.44
C ALA A 176 -7.05 -17.31 1.91
N ASP A 177 -7.63 -18.46 2.26
CA ASP A 177 -9.02 -18.81 1.90
C ASP A 177 -10.05 -17.85 2.56
N GLU A 178 -9.64 -17.15 3.61
CA GLU A 178 -10.43 -16.11 4.29
C GLU A 178 -10.85 -15.00 3.33
N ILE A 179 -10.01 -14.65 2.35
CA ILE A 179 -10.33 -13.62 1.33
C ILE A 179 -11.56 -14.02 0.51
N ALA A 180 -11.62 -15.28 0.09
CA ALA A 180 -12.76 -15.77 -0.68
C ALA A 180 -14.05 -15.83 0.14
N ARG A 181 -13.95 -16.02 1.47
CA ARG A 181 -15.09 -16.17 2.38
C ARG A 181 -15.61 -14.84 2.92
N PHE A 182 -14.70 -13.96 3.32
CA PHE A 182 -15.03 -12.75 4.08
C PHE A 182 -14.56 -11.46 3.39
N GLY A 183 -13.69 -11.57 2.38
CA GLY A 183 -13.00 -10.45 1.77
C GLY A 183 -11.73 -10.07 2.53
N GLU A 184 -11.02 -9.09 2.00
CA GLU A 184 -9.87 -8.44 2.63
C GLU A 184 -10.32 -7.12 3.24
N LEU A 185 -10.10 -6.95 4.54
CA LEU A 185 -10.39 -5.71 5.25
C LEU A 185 -9.31 -4.67 4.98
N SER A 186 -9.73 -3.43 4.77
CA SER A 186 -8.85 -2.27 4.62
C SER A 186 -9.24 -1.20 5.63
N PHE A 187 -8.30 -0.84 6.51
CA PHE A 187 -8.50 0.20 7.52
C PHE A 187 -7.70 1.45 7.11
N THR A 188 -8.39 2.55 6.92
CA THR A 188 -7.77 3.84 6.56
C THR A 188 -7.52 4.69 7.80
N PHE A 189 -6.30 5.23 7.91
CA PHE A 189 -5.86 6.12 8.98
C PHE A 189 -5.35 7.43 8.39
N PHE A 190 -5.70 8.55 9.05
CA PHE A 190 -5.15 9.88 8.77
C PHE A 190 -4.48 10.42 10.02
N ASP A 191 -3.22 10.80 9.91
CA ASP A 191 -2.35 11.24 11.00
C ASP A 191 -2.37 10.31 12.22
N GLY A 192 -2.41 9.00 11.96
CA GLY A 192 -2.48 7.95 12.97
C GLY A 192 -3.86 7.69 13.55
N ALA A 193 -4.87 8.50 13.25
CA ALA A 193 -6.24 8.30 13.69
C ALA A 193 -7.05 7.46 12.71
N PHE A 194 -7.80 6.50 13.20
CA PHE A 194 -8.72 5.70 12.37
C PHE A 194 -9.79 6.59 11.73
N SER A 195 -9.99 6.42 10.43
CA SER A 195 -11.00 7.14 9.66
C SER A 195 -12.19 6.27 9.30
N HIS A 196 -11.97 5.18 8.60
CA HIS A 196 -13.02 4.28 8.12
C HIS A 196 -12.42 2.94 7.70
N ALA A 197 -13.29 1.98 7.43
CA ALA A 197 -12.92 0.69 6.91
C ALA A 197 -13.73 0.34 5.66
N THR A 198 -13.10 -0.42 4.76
CA THR A 198 -13.73 -1.03 3.59
C THR A 198 -13.41 -2.52 3.57
N VAL A 199 -14.21 -3.28 2.82
CA VAL A 199 -13.93 -4.67 2.51
C VAL A 199 -13.79 -4.83 1.01
N LYS A 200 -12.70 -5.46 0.59
CA LYS A 200 -12.42 -5.80 -0.81
C LYS A 200 -12.78 -7.26 -1.04
N ARG A 201 -13.53 -7.56 -2.11
CA ARG A 201 -13.89 -8.92 -2.48
C ARG A 201 -13.41 -9.25 -3.88
N ALA A 202 -12.80 -10.42 -4.03
CA ALA A 202 -12.39 -10.90 -5.34
C ALA A 202 -13.61 -11.31 -6.17
N ARG A 203 -13.50 -11.16 -7.49
CA ARG A 203 -14.46 -11.72 -8.44
C ARG A 203 -14.44 -13.26 -8.33
N VAL A 204 -15.58 -13.90 -8.60
CA VAL A 204 -15.67 -15.37 -8.64
C VAL A 204 -14.62 -15.94 -9.61
N GLY A 205 -13.81 -16.87 -9.11
CA GLY A 205 -12.71 -17.49 -9.87
C GLY A 205 -11.40 -16.71 -9.89
N GLU A 206 -11.35 -15.53 -9.24
CA GLU A 206 -10.13 -14.74 -9.00
C GLU A 206 -9.81 -14.74 -7.50
N PHE A 207 -8.54 -14.61 -7.13
CA PHE A 207 -8.11 -14.49 -5.75
C PHE A 207 -7.64 -13.06 -5.39
N ARG A 208 -7.28 -12.27 -6.38
CA ARG A 208 -6.88 -10.87 -6.21
C ARG A 208 -8.12 -10.00 -6.06
N VAL A 209 -8.09 -9.13 -5.08
CA VAL A 209 -9.24 -8.29 -4.70
C VAL A 209 -9.27 -6.93 -5.38
N GLN A 210 -8.20 -6.56 -6.12
CA GLN A 210 -8.09 -5.28 -6.79
C GLN A 210 -9.15 -5.10 -7.87
N THR A 211 -9.64 -3.87 -8.02
CA THR A 211 -10.70 -3.54 -9.00
C THR A 211 -10.28 -3.78 -10.45
N GLU A 212 -8.99 -3.68 -10.75
CA GLU A 212 -8.39 -4.00 -12.06
C GLU A 212 -8.57 -5.48 -12.42
N HIS A 213 -8.73 -6.35 -11.43
CA HIS A 213 -9.03 -7.78 -11.59
C HIS A 213 -10.52 -8.11 -11.45
N GLY A 214 -11.38 -7.07 -11.41
CA GLY A 214 -12.83 -7.21 -11.28
C GLY A 214 -13.32 -7.40 -9.84
N GLY A 215 -12.47 -7.09 -8.86
CA GLY A 215 -12.85 -7.04 -7.44
C GLY A 215 -13.82 -5.88 -7.15
N THR A 216 -14.54 -6.00 -6.05
CA THR A 216 -15.44 -4.97 -5.52
C THR A 216 -14.94 -4.43 -4.20
N VAL A 217 -15.35 -3.21 -3.89
CA VAL A 217 -15.07 -2.53 -2.62
C VAL A 217 -16.40 -2.08 -2.04
N ASP A 218 -16.62 -2.33 -0.76
CA ASP A 218 -17.79 -1.87 -0.03
C ASP A 218 -17.37 -1.23 1.29
N SER A 219 -18.11 -0.22 1.76
CA SER A 219 -17.96 0.28 3.12
C SER A 219 -18.39 -0.77 4.14
N ILE A 220 -17.71 -0.84 5.27
CA ILE A 220 -18.05 -1.78 6.34
C ILE A 220 -17.90 -1.13 7.71
N VAL A 221 -18.84 -1.47 8.61
CA VAL A 221 -18.70 -1.19 10.03
C VAL A 221 -18.00 -2.37 10.68
N VAL A 222 -16.91 -2.10 11.38
CA VAL A 222 -16.08 -3.13 12.04
C VAL A 222 -16.11 -2.95 13.55
N GLU A 223 -15.92 -4.03 14.27
CA GLU A 223 -15.84 -4.03 15.72
C GLU A 223 -14.62 -3.24 16.20
N ARG A 224 -14.75 -2.58 17.34
CA ARG A 224 -13.69 -1.77 17.96
C ARG A 224 -12.40 -2.56 18.17
N ALA A 225 -12.52 -3.83 18.56
CA ALA A 225 -11.35 -4.69 18.77
C ALA A 225 -10.49 -4.86 17.51
N LEU A 226 -11.12 -4.98 16.32
CA LEU A 226 -10.38 -5.07 15.05
C LEU A 226 -9.75 -3.72 14.66
N ILE A 227 -10.45 -2.60 14.94
CA ILE A 227 -9.88 -1.26 14.73
C ILE A 227 -8.63 -1.08 15.60
N ASP A 228 -8.68 -1.51 16.88
CA ASP A 228 -7.56 -1.38 17.81
C ASP A 228 -6.37 -2.25 17.40
N GLN A 229 -6.60 -3.44 16.81
CA GLN A 229 -5.57 -4.31 16.24
C GLN A 229 -4.94 -3.67 14.99
N ALA A 230 -5.75 -3.16 14.06
CA ALA A 230 -5.24 -2.44 12.88
C ALA A 230 -4.46 -1.16 13.28
N ALA A 231 -4.95 -0.42 14.28
CA ALA A 231 -4.25 0.75 14.81
C ALA A 231 -2.93 0.40 15.49
N ALA A 232 -2.78 -0.81 16.06
CA ALA A 232 -1.51 -1.28 16.60
C ALA A 232 -0.43 -1.40 15.52
N VAL A 233 -0.79 -1.75 14.28
CA VAL A 233 0.14 -1.74 13.14
C VAL A 233 0.72 -0.35 12.91
N VAL A 234 -0.16 0.68 12.89
CA VAL A 234 0.27 2.08 12.68
C VAL A 234 1.11 2.58 13.86
N ARG A 235 0.77 2.19 15.09
CA ARG A 235 1.56 2.53 16.29
C ARG A 235 2.93 1.85 16.36
N ALA A 236 3.12 0.73 15.66
CA ALA A 236 4.41 0.03 15.60
C ALA A 236 5.42 0.74 14.69
N LEU A 237 5.02 1.78 13.95
CA LEU A 237 5.92 2.57 13.12
C LEU A 237 6.72 3.57 13.96
N ASP A 238 7.98 3.79 13.58
CA ASP A 238 8.87 4.75 14.24
C ASP A 238 8.45 6.21 13.98
N VAL A 239 7.72 6.43 12.88
CA VAL A 239 7.21 7.76 12.48
C VAL A 239 5.71 7.66 12.25
N ARG A 240 4.94 8.59 12.83
CA ARG A 240 3.51 8.67 12.61
C ARG A 240 3.22 9.08 11.15
N PRO A 241 2.59 8.21 10.34
CA PRO A 241 2.30 8.53 8.96
C PRO A 241 1.17 9.56 8.86
N LEU A 242 1.19 10.40 7.81
CA LEU A 242 0.07 11.28 7.49
C LEU A 242 -1.16 10.49 7.04
N TYR A 243 -0.94 9.42 6.31
CA TYR A 243 -1.96 8.48 5.89
C TYR A 243 -1.39 7.06 5.88
N ALA A 244 -2.25 6.10 6.17
CA ALA A 244 -1.95 4.69 6.07
C ALA A 244 -3.20 3.92 5.67
N ARG A 245 -3.02 2.85 4.88
CA ARG A 245 -4.02 1.81 4.70
C ARG A 245 -3.45 0.49 5.21
N VAL A 246 -4.16 -0.12 6.15
CA VAL A 246 -3.80 -1.39 6.78
C VAL A 246 -4.71 -2.45 6.22
N ASP A 247 -4.18 -3.36 5.41
CA ASP A 247 -4.93 -4.40 4.71
C ASP A 247 -4.67 -5.77 5.35
N GLY A 248 -5.73 -6.55 5.55
CA GLY A 248 -5.57 -7.87 6.15
C GLY A 248 -6.85 -8.68 6.22
N ILE A 249 -6.71 -9.83 6.85
CA ILE A 249 -7.78 -10.81 7.04
C ILE A 249 -8.05 -11.03 8.52
N THR A 250 -9.21 -11.63 8.81
CA THR A 250 -9.53 -12.10 10.16
C THR A 250 -9.45 -13.62 10.24
N ARG A 251 -8.85 -14.12 11.31
CA ARG A 251 -8.82 -15.55 11.66
C ARG A 251 -9.28 -15.71 13.11
N GLY A 252 -10.54 -16.13 13.29
CA GLY A 252 -11.23 -15.94 14.56
C GLY A 252 -11.33 -14.46 14.91
N ASP A 253 -10.95 -14.08 16.12
CA ASP A 253 -10.96 -12.70 16.60
C ASP A 253 -9.65 -11.94 16.29
N ALA A 254 -8.68 -12.60 15.66
CA ALA A 254 -7.39 -12.00 15.32
C ALA A 254 -7.42 -11.35 13.94
N PHE A 255 -6.93 -10.11 13.85
CA PHE A 255 -6.57 -9.47 12.59
C PHE A 255 -5.14 -9.84 12.23
N LEU A 256 -4.92 -10.35 11.01
CA LEU A 256 -3.62 -10.64 10.44
C LEU A 256 -3.30 -9.67 9.32
N LEU A 257 -2.25 -8.89 9.49
CA LEU A 257 -1.77 -7.94 8.48
C LEU A 257 -1.29 -8.71 7.23
N MET A 258 -1.78 -8.32 6.07
CA MET A 258 -1.32 -8.79 4.76
C MET A 258 -0.48 -7.76 4.04
N GLU A 259 -0.86 -6.49 4.17
CA GLU A 259 -0.18 -5.36 3.54
C GLU A 259 -0.37 -4.08 4.34
N LEU A 260 0.67 -3.25 4.41
CA LEU A 260 0.62 -1.89 4.93
C LEU A 260 1.00 -0.95 3.78
N GLU A 261 0.09 -0.07 3.41
CA GLU A 261 0.33 0.88 2.32
C GLU A 261 0.51 2.30 2.86
N LEU A 262 1.71 2.84 2.65
CA LEU A 262 2.12 4.18 3.10
C LEU A 262 2.59 5.07 1.95
N ILE A 263 2.60 4.57 0.71
CA ILE A 263 3.10 5.28 -0.48
C ILE A 263 1.93 5.91 -1.23
N GLU A 264 1.15 5.11 -1.95
CA GLU A 264 0.10 5.58 -2.85
C GLU A 264 -1.24 4.83 -2.69
N PRO A 265 -1.67 4.48 -1.46
CA PRO A 265 -2.91 3.74 -1.30
C PRO A 265 -4.10 4.52 -1.86
N ASN A 266 -5.01 3.83 -2.54
CA ASN A 266 -6.37 4.33 -2.60
C ASN A 266 -6.92 4.32 -1.16
N VAL A 267 -7.18 5.49 -0.61
CA VAL A 267 -7.67 5.63 0.78
C VAL A 267 -9.18 5.57 0.89
N PHE A 268 -9.88 5.26 -0.21
CA PHE A 268 -11.32 5.00 -0.26
C PHE A 268 -12.18 6.12 0.35
N MET A 269 -11.84 7.39 0.09
CA MET A 269 -12.58 8.54 0.63
C MET A 269 -14.05 8.56 0.20
N SER A 270 -14.35 8.06 -1.01
CA SER A 270 -15.71 7.96 -1.54
C SER A 270 -16.60 6.95 -0.81
N TYR A 271 -16.02 6.09 0.06
CA TYR A 271 -16.75 5.06 0.82
C TYR A 271 -17.10 5.49 2.25
N ALA A 272 -16.73 6.71 2.65
CA ALA A 272 -17.04 7.21 3.98
C ALA A 272 -17.36 8.70 3.95
N GLU A 273 -18.45 9.07 4.58
CA GLU A 273 -18.84 10.46 4.76
C GLU A 273 -17.72 11.25 5.44
N ASP A 274 -17.47 12.48 4.99
CA ASP A 274 -16.43 13.38 5.51
C ASP A 274 -14.98 12.85 5.49
N ALA A 275 -14.67 11.74 4.81
CA ALA A 275 -13.32 11.19 4.79
C ALA A 275 -12.31 12.16 4.16
N ALA A 276 -12.69 12.84 3.07
CA ALA A 276 -11.86 13.86 2.44
C ALA A 276 -11.61 15.05 3.39
N ASP A 277 -12.62 15.47 4.16
CA ASP A 277 -12.48 16.53 5.15
C ASP A 277 -11.61 16.12 6.35
N ARG A 278 -11.72 14.87 6.80
CA ARG A 278 -10.81 14.33 7.83
C ARG A 278 -9.36 14.34 7.35
N PHE A 279 -9.12 13.91 6.11
CA PHE A 279 -7.79 13.91 5.54
C PHE A 279 -7.26 15.35 5.36
N ALA A 280 -8.06 16.26 4.83
CA ALA A 280 -7.70 17.67 4.69
C ALA A 280 -7.34 18.30 6.05
N ARG A 281 -8.11 18.03 7.11
CA ARG A 281 -7.79 18.49 8.47
C ARG A 281 -6.46 17.92 8.99
N ALA A 282 -6.19 16.63 8.74
CA ALA A 282 -4.90 16.01 9.12
C ALA A 282 -3.71 16.69 8.40
N ILE A 283 -3.88 17.06 7.13
CA ILE A 283 -2.89 17.83 6.36
C ILE A 283 -2.71 19.22 6.95
N ALA A 284 -3.81 19.94 7.21
CA ALA A 284 -3.76 21.30 7.77
C ALA A 284 -3.05 21.34 9.13
N GLN A 285 -3.27 20.34 9.99
CA GLN A 285 -2.61 20.23 11.29
C GLN A 285 -1.08 20.06 11.19
N ARG A 286 -0.56 19.51 10.10
CA ARG A 286 0.89 19.37 9.87
C ARG A 286 1.54 20.63 9.28
N LEU A 287 0.74 21.53 8.77
CA LEU A 287 1.23 22.81 8.24
C LEU A 287 1.44 23.85 9.34
N GLY A 288 0.94 23.59 10.54
CA GLY A 288 1.15 24.46 11.68
C GLY A 288 -0.02 25.24 12.10
#